data_f7a1d276801a816cbdce3318b8128fac
#
_entry.id   f7a1d276801a816cbdce3318b8128fac
#
_cell.length_a   1.000
_cell.length_b   1.000
_cell.length_c   1.000
_cell.angle_alpha   90.00
_cell.angle_beta   90.00
_cell.angle_gamma   90.00
#
_symmetry.space_group_name_H-M   'P 1'
#
loop_
_entity.id
_entity.type
_entity.pdbx_description
1 polymer ?
#
loop_
_entity_poly.entity_id
_entity_poly.type
_entity_poly.pdbx_seq_one_letter_code
_entity_poly.pdbx_strand_id
1 'polypeptide(L)'
;MLDSRTREQLDQLRLLMADQPFAVLTGAGISTPSGIPDYRDNQGVRRGRQPMMYQEFLSAPESRRRYWARAMLGWPRVRLAQPNAAHEALATLQGTRQIGGLITQNVDTLHDQAGSRDVIELHGSLHRVLCLDCGQRSERDSIQQVMEAQNPYLAGVDAVQAPDGDTLLDAAFEARFQVPHCPHCAGERMKPDVVFFGENVAQPTAAKAMATVEKAAGLLVVGSSLMAYSAFRLCRAVADHGKPLIAINLGKTRADDLLDLKIEGSCERLLPLLVQRLST
;
A
#
# COMPACT_ATOMS: atom_id res chain seq x y z
N MET A 1 5.80 -28.21 4.94
CA MET A 1 5.82 -28.60 3.51
C MET A 1 4.60 -27.97 2.85
N LEU A 2 4.65 -27.64 1.55
CA LEU A 2 3.44 -27.27 0.78
C LEU A 2 2.62 -28.52 0.50
N ASP A 3 1.29 -28.39 0.49
CA ASP A 3 0.39 -29.43 -0.02
C ASP A 3 0.55 -29.58 -1.55
N SER A 4 0.04 -30.68 -2.12
CA SER A 4 0.15 -30.99 -3.54
C SER A 4 -0.54 -29.96 -4.43
N ARG A 5 -1.72 -29.48 -4.03
CA ARG A 5 -2.52 -28.50 -4.75
C ARG A 5 -1.76 -27.17 -4.90
N THR A 6 -1.20 -26.65 -3.81
CA THR A 6 -0.43 -25.40 -3.84
C THR A 6 0.81 -25.52 -4.72
N ARG A 7 1.45 -26.71 -4.75
CA ARG A 7 2.59 -26.97 -5.66
C ARG A 7 2.16 -26.92 -7.13
N GLU A 8 1.11 -27.61 -7.49
CA GLU A 8 0.55 -27.61 -8.85
C GLU A 8 0.14 -26.21 -9.31
N GLN A 9 -0.48 -25.42 -8.43
CA GLN A 9 -0.86 -24.04 -8.70
C GLN A 9 0.35 -23.12 -8.91
N LEU A 10 1.43 -23.29 -8.15
CA LEU A 10 2.68 -22.55 -8.37
C LEU A 10 3.36 -22.95 -9.70
N ASP A 11 3.30 -24.22 -10.08
CA ASP A 11 3.84 -24.69 -11.36
C ASP A 11 3.00 -24.17 -12.54
N GLN A 12 1.67 -24.10 -12.39
CA GLN A 12 0.79 -23.43 -13.37
C GLN A 12 1.13 -21.94 -13.51
N LEU A 13 1.29 -21.21 -12.39
CA LEU A 13 1.68 -19.80 -12.41
C LEU A 13 3.04 -19.61 -13.08
N ARG A 14 4.03 -20.48 -12.78
CA ARG A 14 5.34 -20.46 -13.42
C ARG A 14 5.22 -20.55 -14.95
N LEU A 15 4.41 -21.47 -15.45
CA LEU A 15 4.21 -21.64 -16.90
C LEU A 15 3.59 -20.40 -17.54
N LEU A 16 2.63 -19.76 -16.88
CA LEU A 16 1.99 -18.54 -17.38
C LEU A 16 2.95 -17.33 -17.41
N MET A 17 3.93 -17.29 -16.50
CA MET A 17 4.91 -16.19 -16.42
C MET A 17 6.21 -16.45 -17.18
N ALA A 18 6.40 -17.64 -17.77
CA ALA A 18 7.69 -18.04 -18.37
C ALA A 18 8.07 -17.20 -19.59
N ASP A 19 7.11 -16.91 -20.46
CA ASP A 19 7.40 -16.36 -21.79
C ASP A 19 7.25 -14.84 -21.89
N GLN A 20 6.41 -14.23 -21.04
CA GLN A 20 6.12 -12.80 -21.12
C GLN A 20 5.91 -12.19 -19.72
N PRO A 21 6.34 -10.91 -19.53
CA PRO A 21 6.26 -10.27 -18.24
C PRO A 21 4.83 -9.96 -17.82
N PHE A 22 4.53 -10.26 -16.56
CA PHE A 22 3.28 -9.87 -15.89
C PHE A 22 3.41 -8.49 -15.23
N ALA A 23 2.29 -7.80 -15.11
CA ALA A 23 2.17 -6.73 -14.13
C ALA A 23 1.89 -7.33 -12.74
N VAL A 24 2.35 -6.67 -11.68
CA VAL A 24 2.02 -7.05 -10.31
C VAL A 24 1.28 -5.92 -9.62
N LEU A 25 0.22 -6.27 -8.90
CA LEU A 25 -0.55 -5.35 -8.06
C LEU A 25 -0.52 -5.83 -6.60
N THR A 26 0.12 -5.06 -5.70
CA THR A 26 0.22 -5.43 -4.30
C THR A 26 -0.73 -4.63 -3.41
N GLY A 27 -1.07 -5.18 -2.24
CA GLY A 27 -1.86 -4.52 -1.20
C GLY A 27 -1.33 -4.81 0.20
N ALA A 28 -2.04 -4.36 1.25
CA ALA A 28 -1.55 -4.36 2.63
C ALA A 28 -1.15 -5.74 3.17
N GLY A 29 -1.71 -6.83 2.63
CA GLY A 29 -1.37 -8.19 3.05
C GLY A 29 0.07 -8.61 2.76
N ILE A 30 0.79 -7.94 1.84
CA ILE A 30 2.22 -8.20 1.63
C ILE A 30 3.09 -7.62 2.75
N SER A 31 2.63 -6.55 3.41
CA SER A 31 3.39 -5.83 4.44
C SER A 31 3.05 -6.28 5.87
N THR A 32 2.09 -7.19 6.06
CA THR A 32 1.75 -7.72 7.40
C THR A 32 2.94 -8.42 8.10
N PRO A 33 3.78 -9.21 7.41
CA PRO A 33 4.98 -9.78 8.03
C PRO A 33 6.05 -8.72 8.39
N SER A 34 6.00 -7.54 7.76
CA SER A 34 6.86 -6.40 8.07
C SER A 34 6.36 -5.58 9.28
N GLY A 35 5.28 -6.03 9.92
CA GLY A 35 4.71 -5.38 11.09
C GLY A 35 3.69 -4.27 10.79
N ILE A 36 3.35 -4.01 9.52
CA ILE A 36 2.29 -3.07 9.14
C ILE A 36 0.97 -3.84 9.04
N PRO A 37 -0.05 -3.53 9.87
CA PRO A 37 -1.30 -4.27 9.87
C PRO A 37 -2.09 -4.06 8.58
N ASP A 38 -2.90 -5.06 8.20
CA ASP A 38 -3.85 -4.96 7.10
C ASP A 38 -5.17 -4.30 7.52
N TYR A 39 -5.91 -3.78 6.53
CA TYR A 39 -7.21 -3.12 6.75
C TYR A 39 -8.37 -4.07 6.97
N ARG A 40 -8.21 -5.34 6.59
CA ARG A 40 -9.31 -6.31 6.54
C ARG A 40 -8.83 -7.69 6.95
N ASP A 41 -9.73 -8.45 7.53
CA ASP A 41 -9.51 -9.86 7.80
C ASP A 41 -9.68 -10.74 6.54
N ASN A 42 -9.51 -12.05 6.69
CA ASN A 42 -9.60 -13.01 5.59
C ASN A 42 -11.04 -13.16 5.01
N GLN A 43 -12.06 -12.62 5.68
CA GLN A 43 -13.43 -12.58 5.18
C GLN A 43 -13.73 -11.25 4.45
N GLY A 44 -12.76 -10.33 4.39
CA GLY A 44 -12.91 -9.00 3.81
C GLY A 44 -13.58 -7.98 4.74
N VAL A 45 -13.80 -8.34 6.02
CA VAL A 45 -14.36 -7.45 7.03
C VAL A 45 -13.29 -6.47 7.49
N ARG A 46 -13.66 -5.19 7.59
CA ARG A 46 -12.74 -4.13 8.02
C ARG A 46 -12.32 -4.33 9.48
N ARG A 47 -11.02 -4.22 9.73
CA ARG A 47 -10.43 -4.15 11.08
C ARG A 47 -10.41 -2.71 11.57
N GLY A 48 -10.78 -2.48 12.82
CA GLY A 48 -10.70 -1.17 13.46
C GLY A 48 -11.70 -0.12 12.97
N ARG A 49 -11.43 1.15 13.29
CA ARG A 49 -12.28 2.29 12.95
C ARG A 49 -12.21 2.63 11.46
N GLN A 50 -13.22 3.36 10.99
CA GLN A 50 -13.19 3.92 9.66
C GLN A 50 -12.07 4.99 9.59
N PRO A 51 -11.15 4.90 8.61
CA PRO A 51 -10.16 5.93 8.38
C PRO A 51 -10.81 7.28 8.07
N MET A 52 -10.08 8.36 8.34
CA MET A 52 -10.55 9.70 8.01
C MET A 52 -10.83 9.83 6.51
N MET A 53 -12.01 10.36 6.18
CA MET A 53 -12.40 10.63 4.79
C MET A 53 -11.74 11.91 4.30
N TYR A 54 -11.47 12.00 2.99
CA TYR A 54 -10.87 13.19 2.37
C TYR A 54 -11.65 14.47 2.66
N GLN A 55 -12.97 14.43 2.50
CA GLN A 55 -13.84 15.58 2.77
C GLN A 55 -13.80 16.00 4.25
N GLU A 56 -13.71 15.04 5.17
CA GLU A 56 -13.57 15.31 6.59
C GLU A 56 -12.23 16.01 6.90
N PHE A 57 -11.13 15.54 6.29
CA PHE A 57 -9.82 16.17 6.43
C PHE A 57 -9.82 17.63 5.93
N LEU A 58 -10.51 17.90 4.82
CA LEU A 58 -10.59 19.24 4.23
C LEU A 58 -11.51 20.19 5.01
N SER A 59 -12.57 19.67 5.62
CA SER A 59 -13.69 20.46 6.14
C SER A 59 -13.32 21.41 7.28
N ALA A 60 -12.38 21.02 8.17
CA ALA A 60 -12.09 21.77 9.37
C ALA A 60 -10.63 21.65 9.83
N PRO A 61 -10.05 22.72 10.44
CA PRO A 61 -8.74 22.66 11.09
C PRO A 61 -8.66 21.57 12.17
N GLU A 62 -9.75 21.34 12.91
CA GLU A 62 -9.84 20.33 13.99
C GLU A 62 -9.68 18.92 13.45
N SER A 63 -10.20 18.63 12.25
CA SER A 63 -10.03 17.33 11.58
C SER A 63 -8.58 17.11 11.18
N ARG A 64 -7.90 18.12 10.65
CA ARG A 64 -6.46 18.06 10.34
C ARG A 64 -5.62 17.91 11.60
N ARG A 65 -5.96 18.62 12.68
CA ARG A 65 -5.31 18.51 14.00
C ARG A 65 -5.40 17.09 14.53
N ARG A 66 -6.60 16.52 14.55
CA ARG A 66 -6.84 15.13 14.96
C ARG A 66 -6.04 14.14 14.12
N TYR A 67 -6.03 14.31 12.80
CA TYR A 67 -5.24 13.47 11.89
C TYR A 67 -3.75 13.53 12.26
N TRP A 68 -3.16 14.71 12.32
CA TRP A 68 -1.73 14.89 12.53
C TRP A 68 -1.26 14.46 13.92
N ALA A 69 -2.07 14.67 14.95
CA ALA A 69 -1.77 14.17 16.30
C ALA A 69 -1.60 12.65 16.34
N ARG A 70 -2.51 11.94 15.68
CA ARG A 70 -2.48 10.48 15.57
C ARG A 70 -1.36 10.02 14.64
N ALA A 71 -1.22 10.64 13.49
CA ALA A 71 -0.19 10.31 12.50
C ALA A 71 1.24 10.53 13.04
N MET A 72 1.45 11.48 13.94
CA MET A 72 2.73 11.70 14.62
C MET A 72 3.14 10.46 15.43
N LEU A 73 2.21 9.87 16.16
CA LEU A 73 2.46 8.68 17.00
C LEU A 73 2.55 7.38 16.17
N GLY A 74 1.84 7.31 15.05
CA GLY A 74 1.86 6.14 14.16
C GLY A 74 3.11 6.05 13.27
N TRP A 75 3.72 7.18 12.95
CA TRP A 75 4.80 7.28 11.98
C TRP A 75 6.04 6.44 12.31
N PRO A 76 6.57 6.39 13.57
CA PRO A 76 7.78 5.62 13.86
C PRO A 76 7.70 4.16 13.45
N ARG A 77 6.53 3.54 13.54
CA ARG A 77 6.35 2.15 13.12
C ARG A 77 6.45 1.98 11.61
N VAL A 78 5.81 2.87 10.84
CA VAL A 78 5.89 2.83 9.37
C VAL A 78 7.31 3.10 8.92
N ARG A 79 7.96 4.10 9.51
CA ARG A 79 9.34 4.49 9.23
C ARG A 79 10.36 3.37 9.47
N LEU A 80 10.17 2.59 10.54
CA LEU A 80 11.10 1.53 10.96
C LEU A 80 10.79 0.17 10.33
N ALA A 81 9.66 0.03 9.64
CA ALA A 81 9.31 -1.21 8.96
C ALA A 81 10.38 -1.58 7.92
N GLN A 82 10.66 -2.88 7.83
CA GLN A 82 11.65 -3.41 6.89
C GLN A 82 10.95 -4.29 5.85
N PRO A 83 11.44 -4.34 4.62
CA PRO A 83 10.99 -5.31 3.63
C PRO A 83 11.05 -6.74 4.19
N ASN A 84 10.16 -7.58 3.71
CA ASN A 84 10.17 -9.02 4.00
C ASN A 84 10.44 -9.82 2.72
N ALA A 85 10.57 -11.14 2.85
CA ALA A 85 10.91 -12.04 1.74
C ALA A 85 9.98 -11.94 0.53
N ALA A 86 8.72 -11.49 0.71
CA ALA A 86 7.81 -11.27 -0.42
C ALA A 86 8.21 -10.03 -1.24
N HIS A 87 8.63 -8.95 -0.60
CA HIS A 87 9.12 -7.75 -1.29
C HIS A 87 10.41 -8.06 -2.07
N GLU A 88 11.36 -8.77 -1.44
CA GLU A 88 12.64 -9.19 -2.06
C GLU A 88 12.40 -10.12 -3.25
N ALA A 89 11.45 -11.04 -3.14
CA ALA A 89 11.06 -11.93 -4.24
C ALA A 89 10.51 -11.14 -5.44
N LEU A 90 9.66 -10.13 -5.23
CA LEU A 90 9.15 -9.29 -6.31
C LEU A 90 10.25 -8.43 -6.94
N ALA A 91 11.19 -7.91 -6.17
CA ALA A 91 12.37 -7.21 -6.69
C ALA A 91 13.24 -8.13 -7.56
N THR A 92 13.43 -9.39 -7.14
CA THR A 92 14.14 -10.42 -7.91
C THR A 92 13.43 -10.72 -9.23
N LEU A 93 12.10 -10.95 -9.21
CA LEU A 93 11.30 -11.22 -10.41
C LEU A 93 11.31 -10.03 -11.38
N GLN A 94 11.39 -8.81 -10.89
CA GLN A 94 11.55 -7.62 -11.73
C GLN A 94 12.94 -7.59 -12.36
N GLY A 95 14.01 -7.92 -11.60
CA GLY A 95 15.38 -8.00 -12.09
C GLY A 95 15.58 -9.04 -13.20
N THR A 96 14.85 -10.15 -13.13
CA THR A 96 14.86 -11.24 -14.12
C THR A 96 13.82 -11.09 -15.24
N ARG A 97 13.12 -9.95 -15.28
CA ARG A 97 12.12 -9.57 -16.30
C ARG A 97 10.83 -10.39 -16.34
N GLN A 98 10.53 -11.21 -15.36
CA GLN A 98 9.22 -11.85 -15.22
C GLN A 98 8.12 -10.84 -14.82
N ILE A 99 8.52 -9.73 -14.22
CA ILE A 99 7.63 -8.60 -13.91
C ILE A 99 8.02 -7.40 -14.77
N GLY A 100 7.07 -6.93 -15.58
CA GLY A 100 7.21 -5.77 -16.46
C GLY A 100 6.75 -4.45 -15.80
N GLY A 101 6.07 -4.52 -14.66
CA GLY A 101 5.61 -3.36 -13.90
C GLY A 101 5.06 -3.75 -12.53
N LEU A 102 5.37 -2.94 -11.53
CA LEU A 102 4.93 -3.12 -10.15
C LEU A 102 4.06 -1.94 -9.72
N ILE A 103 2.83 -2.24 -9.35
CA ILE A 103 1.83 -1.30 -8.84
C ILE A 103 1.55 -1.65 -7.39
N THR A 104 1.60 -0.69 -6.48
CA THR A 104 1.26 -0.94 -5.08
C THR A 104 0.14 -0.03 -4.60
N GLN A 105 -0.77 -0.57 -3.81
CA GLN A 105 -1.76 0.18 -3.04
C GLN A 105 -1.17 0.68 -1.71
N ASN A 106 -0.02 0.11 -1.31
CA ASN A 106 0.62 0.43 -0.05
C ASN A 106 1.31 1.80 -0.12
N VAL A 107 1.45 2.41 1.04
CA VAL A 107 2.00 3.76 1.22
C VAL A 107 3.29 3.74 2.05
N ASP A 108 3.90 2.56 2.20
CA ASP A 108 5.00 2.23 3.13
C ASP A 108 6.41 2.28 2.51
N THR A 109 6.52 2.36 1.18
CA THR A 109 7.77 2.34 0.40
C THR A 109 8.62 1.06 0.51
N LEU A 110 8.08 -0.03 1.07
CA LEU A 110 8.87 -1.26 1.29
C LEU A 110 9.33 -1.93 -0.02
N HIS A 111 8.62 -1.75 -1.12
CA HIS A 111 9.06 -2.23 -2.43
C HIS A 111 10.34 -1.55 -2.91
N ASP A 112 10.42 -0.22 -2.76
CA ASP A 112 11.61 0.55 -3.14
C ASP A 112 12.79 0.16 -2.23
N GLN A 113 12.56 0.00 -0.93
CA GLN A 113 13.57 -0.45 0.02
C GLN A 113 14.08 -1.88 -0.28
N ALA A 114 13.22 -2.76 -0.83
CA ALA A 114 13.60 -4.10 -1.28
C ALA A 114 14.38 -4.12 -2.61
N GLY A 115 14.55 -2.96 -3.27
CA GLY A 115 15.26 -2.82 -4.54
C GLY A 115 14.39 -2.88 -5.79
N SER A 116 13.05 -2.89 -5.66
CA SER A 116 12.15 -2.71 -6.80
C SER A 116 12.32 -1.32 -7.41
N ARG A 117 12.15 -1.21 -8.73
CA ARG A 117 12.32 0.04 -9.48
C ARG A 117 11.03 0.47 -10.16
N ASP A 118 10.89 1.79 -10.35
CA ASP A 118 9.74 2.39 -11.06
C ASP A 118 8.38 1.96 -10.50
N VAL A 119 8.32 1.73 -9.17
CA VAL A 119 7.10 1.34 -8.46
C VAL A 119 6.02 2.38 -8.65
N ILE A 120 4.82 1.97 -9.05
CA ILE A 120 3.67 2.85 -9.17
C ILE A 120 2.93 2.85 -7.85
N GLU A 121 3.14 3.87 -7.03
CA GLU A 121 2.44 4.10 -5.77
C GLU A 121 1.01 4.58 -6.06
N LEU A 122 0.07 3.66 -6.25
CA LEU A 122 -1.31 3.97 -6.65
C LEU A 122 -2.02 4.90 -5.66
N HIS A 123 -1.69 4.77 -4.39
CA HIS A 123 -2.29 5.58 -3.33
C HIS A 123 -1.29 6.56 -2.68
N GLY A 124 -0.15 6.82 -3.32
CA GLY A 124 0.88 7.74 -2.83
C GLY A 124 1.78 7.14 -1.75
N SER A 125 2.38 7.97 -0.90
CA SER A 125 3.34 7.55 0.13
C SER A 125 3.22 8.35 1.42
N LEU A 126 3.29 7.66 2.57
CA LEU A 126 3.38 8.28 3.89
C LEU A 126 4.73 8.96 4.15
N HIS A 127 5.76 8.64 3.35
CA HIS A 127 7.09 9.26 3.47
C HIS A 127 7.16 10.69 2.95
N ARG A 128 6.08 11.17 2.33
CA ARG A 128 5.97 12.53 1.81
C ARG A 128 4.75 13.26 2.38
N VAL A 129 4.86 14.57 2.47
CA VAL A 129 3.78 15.48 2.88
C VAL A 129 3.58 16.50 1.78
N LEU A 130 2.34 16.71 1.36
CA LEU A 130 1.93 17.66 0.35
C LEU A 130 1.27 18.88 1.02
N CYS A 131 1.70 20.08 0.66
CA CYS A 131 0.98 21.29 1.00
C CYS A 131 -0.14 21.53 -0.02
N LEU A 132 -1.38 21.59 0.44
CA LEU A 132 -2.54 21.87 -0.43
C LEU A 132 -2.66 23.37 -0.80
N ASP A 133 -1.87 24.24 -0.16
CA ASP A 133 -1.88 25.68 -0.44
C ASP A 133 -0.93 26.05 -1.59
N CYS A 134 0.29 25.49 -1.60
CA CYS A 134 1.31 25.82 -2.61
C CYS A 134 1.72 24.64 -3.50
N GLY A 135 1.24 23.43 -3.25
CA GLY A 135 1.57 22.24 -4.05
C GLY A 135 2.96 21.65 -3.79
N GLN A 136 3.77 22.24 -2.91
CA GLN A 136 5.10 21.73 -2.60
C GLN A 136 5.06 20.49 -1.72
N ARG A 137 6.03 19.59 -1.94
CA ARG A 137 6.22 18.37 -1.13
C ARG A 137 7.38 18.56 -0.16
N SER A 138 7.25 17.94 1.00
CA SER A 138 8.28 17.87 2.04
C SER A 138 8.45 16.42 2.48
N GLU A 139 9.66 16.09 2.95
CA GLU A 139 9.93 14.79 3.56
C GLU A 139 9.17 14.64 4.87
N ARG A 140 8.54 13.47 5.07
CA ARG A 140 7.73 13.20 6.27
C ARG A 140 8.55 13.31 7.56
N ASP A 141 9.81 12.87 7.54
CA ASP A 141 10.70 12.92 8.71
C ASP A 141 10.99 14.37 9.14
N SER A 142 11.16 15.29 8.20
CA SER A 142 11.36 16.71 8.53
C SER A 142 10.12 17.30 9.21
N ILE A 143 8.94 16.96 8.71
CA ILE A 143 7.67 17.39 9.33
C ILE A 143 7.45 16.70 10.68
N GLN A 144 7.88 15.44 10.82
CA GLN A 144 7.82 14.71 12.11
C GLN A 144 8.62 15.44 13.20
N GLN A 145 9.86 15.82 12.89
CA GLN A 145 10.72 16.54 13.83
C GLN A 145 10.08 17.87 14.30
N VAL A 146 9.44 18.59 13.39
CA VAL A 146 8.71 19.82 13.73
C VAL A 146 7.54 19.51 14.67
N MET A 147 6.75 18.46 14.36
CA MET A 147 5.61 18.05 15.20
C MET A 147 6.06 17.63 16.61
N GLU A 148 7.13 16.84 16.71
CA GLU A 148 7.70 16.40 17.99
C GLU A 148 8.19 17.56 18.83
N ALA A 149 8.88 18.54 18.21
CA ALA A 149 9.35 19.73 18.90
C ALA A 149 8.20 20.63 19.39
N GLN A 150 7.13 20.74 18.62
CA GLN A 150 5.95 21.53 18.97
C GLN A 150 5.01 20.86 19.97
N ASN A 151 5.04 19.51 20.06
CA ASN A 151 4.13 18.71 20.87
C ASN A 151 4.86 17.76 21.84
N PRO A 152 5.83 18.23 22.66
CA PRO A 152 6.68 17.36 23.49
C PRO A 152 5.90 16.55 24.53
N TYR A 153 4.68 16.96 24.88
CA TYR A 153 3.80 16.25 25.81
C TYR A 153 3.27 14.91 25.28
N LEU A 154 3.45 14.62 23.98
CA LEU A 154 3.12 13.33 23.35
C LEU A 154 4.30 12.35 23.36
N ALA A 155 5.47 12.75 23.81
CA ALA A 155 6.62 11.85 23.92
C ALA A 155 6.32 10.70 24.89
N GLY A 156 6.51 9.45 24.41
CA GLY A 156 6.27 8.25 25.22
C GLY A 156 4.79 7.88 25.42
N VAL A 157 3.87 8.52 24.72
CA VAL A 157 2.46 8.12 24.74
C VAL A 157 2.30 6.87 23.87
N ASP A 158 1.95 5.74 24.51
CA ASP A 158 1.59 4.52 23.79
C ASP A 158 0.21 4.68 23.15
N ALA A 159 0.14 4.42 21.85
CA ALA A 159 -1.09 4.52 21.10
C ALA A 159 -1.35 3.25 20.28
N VAL A 160 -2.61 2.77 20.28
CA VAL A 160 -3.04 1.63 19.49
C VAL A 160 -3.08 2.03 18.02
N GLN A 161 -2.39 1.29 17.17
CA GLN A 161 -2.15 1.64 15.79
C GLN A 161 -3.18 1.03 14.82
N ALA A 162 -3.43 1.77 13.73
CA ALA A 162 -4.19 1.36 12.56
C ALA A 162 -3.29 1.20 11.31
N PRO A 163 -3.77 0.51 10.25
CA PRO A 163 -2.99 0.19 9.03
C PRO A 163 -2.48 1.41 8.23
N ASP A 164 -3.16 2.54 8.35
CA ASP A 164 -2.84 3.80 7.66
C ASP A 164 -1.87 4.72 8.44
N GLY A 165 -1.21 4.16 9.46
CA GLY A 165 -0.36 4.94 10.36
C GLY A 165 -1.14 5.82 11.34
N ASP A 166 -2.48 5.69 11.39
CA ASP A 166 -3.33 6.32 12.40
C ASP A 166 -3.22 5.59 13.75
N THR A 167 -3.57 6.26 14.84
CA THR A 167 -3.57 5.72 16.19
C THR A 167 -4.79 6.17 16.96
N LEU A 168 -5.14 5.45 18.02
CA LEU A 168 -6.16 5.92 18.97
C LEU A 168 -5.50 6.84 19.99
N LEU A 169 -5.97 8.09 20.04
CA LEU A 169 -5.49 9.10 20.97
C LEU A 169 -6.68 9.72 21.70
N ASP A 170 -6.48 10.11 22.97
CA ASP A 170 -7.48 10.82 23.76
C ASP A 170 -7.76 12.20 23.14
N ALA A 171 -9.02 12.60 23.11
CA ALA A 171 -9.46 13.88 22.55
C ALA A 171 -8.80 15.10 23.22
N ALA A 172 -8.42 15.00 24.50
CA ALA A 172 -7.71 16.07 25.21
C ALA A 172 -6.31 16.31 24.64
N PHE A 173 -5.60 15.24 24.22
CA PHE A 173 -4.32 15.38 23.53
C PHE A 173 -4.49 15.95 22.13
N GLU A 174 -5.49 15.47 21.39
CA GLU A 174 -5.78 15.96 20.03
C GLU A 174 -6.10 17.46 20.03
N ALA A 175 -6.89 17.93 21.00
CA ALA A 175 -7.30 19.33 21.09
C ALA A 175 -6.13 20.30 21.30
N ARG A 176 -5.04 19.86 21.95
CA ARG A 176 -3.85 20.65 22.24
C ARG A 176 -2.80 20.60 21.13
N PHE A 177 -2.94 19.70 20.17
CA PHE A 177 -1.93 19.44 19.14
C PHE A 177 -1.70 20.67 18.26
N GLN A 178 -0.43 21.04 18.10
CA GLN A 178 0.01 22.07 17.18
C GLN A 178 0.33 21.45 15.83
N VAL A 179 -0.49 21.79 14.82
CA VAL A 179 -0.31 21.29 13.44
C VAL A 179 0.87 22.04 12.81
N PRO A 180 1.81 21.36 12.12
CA PRO A 180 2.93 22.02 11.47
C PRO A 180 2.44 22.84 10.27
N HIS A 181 3.05 23.99 10.08
CA HIS A 181 2.84 24.81 8.89
C HIS A 181 3.79 24.39 7.75
N CYS A 182 3.40 24.68 6.54
CA CYS A 182 4.24 24.43 5.37
C CYS A 182 5.56 25.20 5.45
N PRO A 183 6.73 24.55 5.33
CA PRO A 183 8.02 25.23 5.37
C PRO A 183 8.26 26.15 4.18
N HIS A 184 7.48 26.02 3.10
CA HIS A 184 7.65 26.80 1.88
C HIS A 184 6.76 28.06 1.81
N CYS A 185 5.52 27.97 2.34
CA CYS A 185 4.55 29.07 2.22
C CYS A 185 3.84 29.42 3.54
N ALA A 186 4.20 28.77 4.66
CA ALA A 186 3.54 28.86 5.94
C ALA A 186 2.04 28.52 5.94
N GLY A 187 1.54 27.90 4.88
CA GLY A 187 0.14 27.44 4.79
C GLY A 187 -0.19 26.34 5.79
N GLU A 188 -1.46 26.25 6.17
CA GLU A 188 -1.93 25.34 7.24
C GLU A 188 -2.50 24.02 6.72
N ARG A 189 -2.64 23.87 5.39
CA ARG A 189 -3.26 22.69 4.79
C ARG A 189 -2.23 21.66 4.34
N MET A 190 -1.41 21.21 5.30
CA MET A 190 -0.49 20.10 5.10
C MET A 190 -1.24 18.76 5.15
N LYS A 191 -1.03 17.89 4.17
CA LYS A 191 -1.64 16.57 4.02
C LYS A 191 -0.55 15.52 3.76
N PRO A 192 -0.60 14.30 4.31
CA PRO A 192 0.28 13.24 3.80
C PRO A 192 0.03 13.05 2.29
N ASP A 193 1.07 12.79 1.52
CA ASP A 193 0.96 12.61 0.07
C ASP A 193 0.38 11.23 -0.27
N VAL A 194 -0.78 10.91 0.34
CA VAL A 194 -1.53 9.68 0.11
C VAL A 194 -2.96 9.97 -0.34
N VAL A 195 -3.56 9.05 -1.05
CA VAL A 195 -4.97 9.11 -1.45
C VAL A 195 -5.83 8.67 -0.26
N PHE A 196 -6.61 9.58 0.26
CA PHE A 196 -7.55 9.31 1.35
C PHE A 196 -8.79 8.55 0.85
N PHE A 197 -9.51 7.94 1.77
CA PHE A 197 -10.83 7.38 1.44
C PHE A 197 -11.76 8.49 0.96
N GLY A 198 -12.42 8.27 -0.19
CA GLY A 198 -13.25 9.28 -0.85
C GLY A 198 -12.48 10.29 -1.72
N GLU A 199 -11.14 10.19 -1.79
CA GLU A 199 -10.31 10.94 -2.72
C GLU A 199 -10.05 10.13 -3.99
N ASN A 200 -9.90 10.80 -5.12
CA ASN A 200 -9.54 10.16 -6.38
C ASN A 200 -8.02 10.01 -6.50
N VAL A 201 -7.59 8.88 -7.05
CA VAL A 201 -6.21 8.72 -7.52
C VAL A 201 -5.91 9.77 -8.58
N ALA A 202 -4.76 10.42 -8.50
CA ALA A 202 -4.33 11.41 -9.50
C ALA A 202 -4.35 10.79 -10.92
N GLN A 203 -4.91 11.54 -11.88
CA GLN A 203 -5.09 11.04 -13.25
C GLN A 203 -3.80 10.50 -13.89
N PRO A 204 -2.62 11.15 -13.77
CA PRO A 204 -1.39 10.62 -14.34
C PRO A 204 -0.98 9.26 -13.73
N THR A 205 -1.13 9.10 -12.41
CA THR A 205 -0.83 7.83 -11.71
C THR A 205 -1.80 6.73 -12.16
N ALA A 206 -3.08 7.06 -12.24
CA ALA A 206 -4.10 6.13 -12.69
C ALA A 206 -3.90 5.68 -14.15
N ALA A 207 -3.52 6.61 -15.02
CA ALA A 207 -3.22 6.32 -16.43
C ALA A 207 -1.95 5.47 -16.56
N LYS A 208 -0.89 5.77 -15.78
CA LYS A 208 0.35 4.97 -15.76
C LYS A 208 0.07 3.54 -15.31
N ALA A 209 -0.74 3.35 -14.24
CA ALA A 209 -1.12 2.03 -13.75
C ALA A 209 -1.93 1.25 -14.78
N MET A 210 -2.89 1.88 -15.46
CA MET A 210 -3.70 1.27 -16.51
C MET A 210 -2.82 0.84 -17.69
N ALA A 211 -1.99 1.74 -18.21
CA ALA A 211 -1.07 1.42 -19.31
C ALA A 211 -0.09 0.28 -18.97
N THR A 212 0.27 0.14 -17.69
CA THR A 212 1.13 -0.96 -17.22
C THR A 212 0.42 -2.30 -17.34
N VAL A 213 -0.82 -2.42 -16.88
CA VAL A 213 -1.58 -3.68 -16.97
C VAL A 213 -2.03 -3.99 -18.42
N GLU A 214 -2.29 -2.97 -19.23
CA GLU A 214 -2.63 -3.15 -20.64
C GLU A 214 -1.46 -3.70 -21.46
N LYS A 215 -0.22 -3.31 -21.15
CA LYS A 215 0.99 -3.81 -21.82
C LYS A 215 1.42 -5.20 -21.36
N ALA A 216 1.08 -5.59 -20.14
CA ALA A 216 1.49 -6.85 -19.55
C ALA A 216 0.76 -8.05 -20.15
N ALA A 217 1.36 -9.23 -20.09
CA ALA A 217 0.76 -10.49 -20.52
C ALA A 217 -0.37 -10.95 -19.59
N GLY A 218 -0.33 -10.53 -18.32
CA GLY A 218 -1.34 -10.82 -17.30
C GLY A 218 -1.12 -9.97 -16.05
N LEU A 219 -1.94 -10.17 -15.04
CA LEU A 219 -1.84 -9.47 -13.75
C LEU A 219 -1.77 -10.47 -12.60
N LEU A 220 -0.72 -10.35 -11.80
CA LEU A 220 -0.58 -11.05 -10.53
C LEU A 220 -0.94 -10.11 -9.37
N VAL A 221 -2.02 -10.41 -8.67
CA VAL A 221 -2.44 -9.71 -7.45
C VAL A 221 -1.81 -10.39 -6.23
N VAL A 222 -1.17 -9.61 -5.37
CA VAL A 222 -0.46 -10.12 -4.20
C VAL A 222 -0.91 -9.40 -2.93
N GLY A 223 -1.43 -10.16 -1.96
CA GLY A 223 -1.78 -9.64 -0.64
C GLY A 223 -2.80 -8.50 -0.66
N SER A 224 -3.83 -8.61 -1.51
CA SER A 224 -4.86 -7.59 -1.62
C SER A 224 -6.27 -8.16 -1.65
N SER A 225 -7.16 -7.62 -0.82
CA SER A 225 -8.59 -7.89 -0.91
C SER A 225 -9.29 -7.19 -2.07
N LEU A 226 -8.62 -6.25 -2.78
CA LEU A 226 -9.13 -5.48 -3.92
C LEU A 226 -10.42 -4.67 -3.63
N MET A 227 -10.70 -4.35 -2.37
CA MET A 227 -11.92 -3.61 -2.01
C MET A 227 -11.88 -2.15 -2.49
N ALA A 228 -10.70 -1.56 -2.65
CA ALA A 228 -10.53 -0.24 -3.26
C ALA A 228 -10.81 -0.33 -4.78
N TYR A 229 -11.75 0.49 -5.25
CA TYR A 229 -12.13 0.47 -6.67
C TYR A 229 -10.99 0.86 -7.61
N SER A 230 -10.10 1.74 -7.16
CA SER A 230 -8.89 2.16 -7.89
C SER A 230 -7.98 1.00 -8.29
N ALA A 231 -7.89 -0.03 -7.45
CA ALA A 231 -7.15 -1.26 -7.73
C ALA A 231 -8.01 -2.29 -8.48
N PHE A 232 -9.26 -2.48 -8.06
CA PHE A 232 -10.18 -3.44 -8.67
C PHE A 232 -10.43 -3.17 -10.17
N ARG A 233 -10.51 -1.90 -10.59
CA ARG A 233 -10.68 -1.56 -12.01
C ARG A 233 -9.53 -2.04 -12.90
N LEU A 234 -8.29 -2.17 -12.36
CA LEU A 234 -7.15 -2.73 -13.09
C LEU A 234 -7.37 -4.22 -13.36
N CYS A 235 -7.89 -4.96 -12.36
CA CYS A 235 -8.25 -6.36 -12.52
C CYS A 235 -9.34 -6.55 -13.58
N ARG A 236 -10.37 -5.70 -13.56
CA ARG A 236 -11.43 -5.72 -14.58
C ARG A 236 -10.88 -5.49 -15.98
N ALA A 237 -10.01 -4.49 -16.16
CA ALA A 237 -9.41 -4.21 -17.45
C ALA A 237 -8.64 -5.41 -18.01
N VAL A 238 -7.91 -6.15 -17.16
CA VAL A 238 -7.19 -7.37 -17.55
C VAL A 238 -8.16 -8.48 -17.96
N ALA A 239 -9.19 -8.74 -17.15
CA ALA A 239 -10.21 -9.74 -17.42
C ALA A 239 -11.02 -9.44 -18.69
N ASP A 240 -11.43 -8.17 -18.89
CA ASP A 240 -12.18 -7.71 -20.07
C ASP A 240 -11.37 -7.90 -21.38
N HIS A 241 -10.03 -7.96 -21.30
CA HIS A 241 -9.14 -8.26 -22.42
C HIS A 241 -8.76 -9.76 -22.55
N GLY A 242 -9.36 -10.64 -21.75
CA GLY A 242 -9.09 -12.07 -21.76
C GLY A 242 -7.67 -12.45 -21.37
N LYS A 243 -6.98 -11.60 -20.59
CA LYS A 243 -5.63 -11.85 -20.09
C LYS A 243 -5.68 -12.55 -18.74
N PRO A 244 -4.68 -13.41 -18.42
CA PRO A 244 -4.62 -14.10 -17.13
C PRO A 244 -4.66 -13.13 -15.95
N LEU A 245 -5.60 -13.35 -15.03
CA LEU A 245 -5.73 -12.66 -13.77
C LEU A 245 -5.55 -13.65 -12.63
N ILE A 246 -4.49 -13.49 -11.86
CA ILE A 246 -4.06 -14.46 -10.85
C ILE A 246 -3.92 -13.75 -9.50
N ALA A 247 -4.24 -14.44 -8.42
CA ALA A 247 -4.03 -13.93 -7.06
C ALA A 247 -3.23 -14.88 -6.18
N ILE A 248 -2.26 -14.33 -5.44
CA ILE A 248 -1.68 -14.93 -4.24
C ILE A 248 -2.20 -14.12 -3.06
N ASN A 249 -3.15 -14.66 -2.31
CA ASN A 249 -3.80 -13.94 -1.22
C ASN A 249 -4.35 -14.89 -0.15
N LEU A 250 -4.38 -14.42 1.09
CA LEU A 250 -5.13 -15.07 2.17
C LEU A 250 -6.55 -14.49 2.23
N GLY A 251 -7.56 -15.36 2.10
CA GLY A 251 -8.96 -14.99 2.20
C GLY A 251 -9.55 -14.33 0.93
N LYS A 252 -10.73 -13.75 1.09
CA LYS A 252 -11.57 -13.27 -0.02
C LYS A 252 -11.02 -12.01 -0.67
N THR A 253 -11.21 -11.93 -2.00
CA THR A 253 -10.98 -10.72 -2.77
C THR A 253 -12.26 -10.29 -3.51
N ARG A 254 -12.34 -9.02 -3.86
CA ARG A 254 -13.43 -8.50 -4.69
C ARG A 254 -13.42 -9.07 -6.11
N ALA A 255 -12.28 -9.60 -6.55
CA ALA A 255 -12.09 -10.14 -7.89
C ALA A 255 -12.20 -11.66 -7.95
N ASP A 256 -12.62 -12.36 -6.91
CA ASP A 256 -12.62 -13.84 -6.87
C ASP A 256 -13.36 -14.46 -8.06
N ASP A 257 -14.46 -13.84 -8.54
CA ASP A 257 -15.22 -14.31 -9.70
C ASP A 257 -14.55 -14.01 -11.06
N LEU A 258 -13.46 -13.23 -11.07
CA LEU A 258 -12.70 -12.86 -12.26
C LEU A 258 -11.36 -13.58 -12.36
N LEU A 259 -10.94 -14.29 -11.30
CA LEU A 259 -9.63 -14.92 -11.24
C LEU A 259 -9.59 -16.22 -12.03
N ASP A 260 -8.58 -16.35 -12.90
CA ASP A 260 -8.26 -17.64 -13.57
C ASP A 260 -7.56 -18.61 -12.61
N LEU A 261 -6.78 -18.07 -11.65
CA LEU A 261 -6.08 -18.87 -10.65
C LEU A 261 -6.00 -18.09 -9.31
N LYS A 262 -6.34 -18.76 -8.23
CA LYS A 262 -6.11 -18.24 -6.88
C LYS A 262 -5.27 -19.23 -6.07
N ILE A 263 -4.11 -18.75 -5.61
CA ILE A 263 -3.23 -19.50 -4.71
C ILE A 263 -3.43 -18.95 -3.30
N GLU A 264 -4.07 -19.70 -2.47
CA GLU A 264 -4.36 -19.27 -1.10
C GLU A 264 -3.18 -19.55 -0.18
N GLY A 265 -2.59 -18.49 0.35
CA GLY A 265 -1.44 -18.60 1.25
C GLY A 265 -0.72 -17.28 1.52
N SER A 266 0.26 -17.34 2.43
CA SER A 266 1.11 -16.21 2.76
C SER A 266 2.01 -15.82 1.59
N CYS A 267 1.97 -14.53 1.23
CA CYS A 267 2.83 -13.97 0.17
C CYS A 267 4.32 -14.17 0.49
N GLU A 268 4.69 -13.96 1.75
CA GLU A 268 6.06 -14.13 2.25
C GLU A 268 6.61 -15.56 2.04
N ARG A 269 5.72 -16.55 2.09
CA ARG A 269 6.08 -17.95 1.88
C ARG A 269 6.05 -18.35 0.41
N LEU A 270 5.04 -17.89 -0.34
CA LEU A 270 4.77 -18.39 -1.70
C LEU A 270 5.63 -17.71 -2.76
N LEU A 271 5.90 -16.40 -2.64
CA LEU A 271 6.68 -15.68 -3.65
C LEU A 271 8.14 -16.13 -3.76
N PRO A 272 8.89 -16.38 -2.67
CA PRO A 272 10.24 -16.96 -2.78
C PRO A 272 10.24 -18.33 -3.48
N LEU A 273 9.22 -19.14 -3.26
CA LEU A 273 9.08 -20.44 -3.93
C LEU A 273 8.74 -20.31 -5.42
N LEU A 274 8.04 -19.26 -5.83
CA LEU A 274 7.81 -18.92 -7.23
C LEU A 274 9.13 -18.49 -7.90
N VAL A 275 9.92 -17.65 -7.24
CA VAL A 275 11.26 -17.24 -7.71
C VAL A 275 12.13 -18.48 -8.00
N GLN A 276 12.22 -19.40 -7.03
CA GLN A 276 12.99 -20.64 -7.19
C GLN A 276 12.56 -21.43 -8.44
N ARG A 277 11.24 -21.53 -8.69
CA ARG A 277 10.71 -22.25 -9.85
C ARG A 277 10.94 -21.56 -11.19
N LEU A 278 11.01 -20.25 -11.21
CA LEU A 278 11.28 -19.47 -12.42
C LEU A 278 12.79 -19.41 -12.75
N SER A 279 13.64 -19.76 -11.80
CA SER A 279 15.10 -19.80 -11.96
C SER A 279 15.62 -21.17 -12.43
N THR A 280 14.77 -22.18 -12.42
CA THR A 280 15.06 -23.55 -12.91
C THR A 280 14.47 -23.78 -14.30
#